data_b66d61cf430e0e115a4ee5c2f1c77002
#
_entry.id   b66d61cf430e0e115a4ee5c2f1c77002
#
_cell.length_a   1.000
_cell.length_b   1.000
_cell.length_c   1.000
_cell.angle_alpha   90.00
_cell.angle_beta   90.00
_cell.angle_gamma   90.00
#
_symmetry.space_group_name_H-M   'P 1'
#
loop_
_entity.id
_entity.type
_entity.pdbx_description
1 polymer ?
#
loop_
_entity_poly.entity_id
_entity_poly.type
_entity_poly.pdbx_seq_one_letter_code
_entity_poly.pdbx_strand_id
1 'polypeptide(L)'
;YLSNLAFGGATLAACQAFAEKLLTTSITNGKIIIYAGDNDLGSGLSVPEVVRDYKNFLTTVKELLPKFEVFVISIKPCPFRRHLRQEIEKVNFCLEEYVKNKENWNFIDIHSSMLDAYGEDKNTFYSDDPLHMNDVGYALLSKKIRTAINK
;
A
#
# COMPACT_ATOMS: atom_id res chain seq x y z
N TYR A 1 -13.85 10.00 12.70
CA TYR A 1 -14.47 8.81 12.13
C TYR A 1 -13.43 8.02 11.32
N LEU A 2 -13.34 6.71 11.52
CA LEU A 2 -12.45 5.80 10.82
C LEU A 2 -13.27 4.68 10.17
N SER A 3 -13.12 4.48 8.87
CA SER A 3 -13.69 3.34 8.13
C SER A 3 -12.58 2.42 7.67
N ASN A 4 -12.76 1.13 7.89
CA ASN A 4 -11.91 0.10 7.29
C ASN A 4 -12.64 -0.51 6.09
N LEU A 5 -12.08 -0.31 4.89
CA LEU A 5 -12.61 -0.80 3.62
C LEU A 5 -11.76 -1.92 3.02
N ALA A 6 -10.75 -2.39 3.78
CA ALA A 6 -9.87 -3.46 3.33
C ALA A 6 -10.60 -4.81 3.27
N PHE A 7 -10.23 -5.64 2.30
CA PHE A 7 -10.74 -7.01 2.14
C PHE A 7 -9.61 -7.97 1.76
N GLY A 8 -9.76 -9.22 2.18
CA GLY A 8 -8.75 -10.26 1.93
C GLY A 8 -8.58 -10.55 0.44
N GLY A 9 -7.35 -10.80 -0.01
CA GLY A 9 -7.04 -11.09 -1.41
C GLY A 9 -7.22 -9.91 -2.37
N ALA A 10 -7.35 -8.68 -1.87
CA ALA A 10 -7.54 -7.49 -2.70
C ALA A 10 -6.45 -7.34 -3.76
N THR A 11 -6.86 -7.15 -5.00
CA THR A 11 -6.01 -6.74 -6.12
C THR A 11 -6.39 -5.33 -6.56
N LEU A 12 -5.52 -4.66 -7.29
CA LEU A 12 -5.80 -3.32 -7.85
C LEU A 12 -7.03 -3.35 -8.78
N ALA A 13 -7.18 -4.41 -9.57
CA ALA A 13 -8.36 -4.60 -10.41
C ALA A 13 -9.65 -4.68 -9.58
N ALA A 14 -9.63 -5.42 -8.46
CA ALA A 14 -10.78 -5.49 -7.56
C ALA A 14 -11.03 -4.15 -6.86
N CYS A 15 -9.99 -3.45 -6.39
CA CYS A 15 -10.11 -2.11 -5.82
C CYS A 15 -10.73 -1.13 -6.82
N GLN A 16 -10.30 -1.16 -8.08
CA GLN A 16 -10.84 -0.33 -9.16
C GLN A 16 -12.31 -0.65 -9.44
N ALA A 17 -12.67 -1.93 -9.52
CA ALA A 17 -14.06 -2.36 -9.80
C ALA A 17 -15.03 -1.94 -8.69
N PHE A 18 -14.58 -1.86 -7.44
CA PHE A 18 -15.41 -1.49 -6.30
C PHE A 18 -15.21 -0.03 -5.84
N ALA A 19 -14.37 0.75 -6.51
CA ALA A 19 -13.99 2.10 -6.08
C ALA A 19 -15.21 3.00 -5.82
N GLU A 20 -16.12 3.11 -6.75
CA GLU A 20 -17.33 3.95 -6.61
C GLU A 20 -18.17 3.54 -5.41
N LYS A 21 -18.34 2.23 -5.19
CA LYS A 21 -19.12 1.71 -4.06
C LYS A 21 -18.42 1.91 -2.71
N LEU A 22 -17.10 1.68 -2.67
CA LEU A 22 -16.32 1.77 -1.43
C LEU A 22 -16.03 3.21 -1.02
N LEU A 23 -15.81 4.10 -2.00
CA LEU A 23 -15.36 5.46 -1.76
C LEU A 23 -16.51 6.49 -1.78
N THR A 24 -17.75 6.04 -1.96
CA THR A 24 -18.93 6.93 -1.83
C THR A 24 -19.09 7.34 -0.38
N THR A 25 -19.01 8.64 -0.13
CA THR A 25 -19.12 9.22 1.21
C THR A 25 -19.73 10.61 1.16
N SER A 26 -20.44 10.99 2.22
CA SER A 26 -20.89 12.37 2.45
C SER A 26 -19.80 13.26 3.06
N ILE A 27 -18.66 12.68 3.44
CA ILE A 27 -17.51 13.43 3.99
C ILE A 27 -16.81 14.14 2.83
N THR A 28 -16.64 15.45 2.97
CA THR A 28 -16.08 16.27 1.89
C THR A 28 -14.56 16.40 1.90
N ASN A 29 -13.92 16.07 3.03
CA ASN A 29 -12.46 16.04 3.17
C ASN A 29 -12.04 14.98 4.19
N GLY A 30 -10.82 14.53 4.11
CA GLY A 30 -10.29 13.50 5.01
C GLY A 30 -8.95 12.95 4.54
N LYS A 31 -8.61 11.79 5.05
CA LYS A 31 -7.38 11.08 4.70
C LYS A 31 -7.76 9.69 4.21
N ILE A 32 -7.19 9.27 3.08
CA ILE A 32 -7.32 7.90 2.59
C ILE A 32 -5.95 7.22 2.60
N ILE A 33 -5.91 6.03 3.16
CA ILE A 33 -4.69 5.22 3.28
C ILE A 33 -4.87 3.99 2.39
N ILE A 34 -3.93 3.77 1.49
CA ILE A 34 -4.01 2.74 0.45
C ILE A 34 -2.82 1.79 0.58
N TYR A 35 -3.12 0.50 0.68
CA TYR A 35 -2.17 -0.60 0.57
C TYR A 35 -2.70 -1.62 -0.44
N ALA A 36 -1.97 -1.86 -1.52
CA ALA A 36 -2.30 -2.83 -2.56
C ALA A 36 -1.04 -3.21 -3.37
N GLY A 37 -1.19 -4.11 -4.35
CA GLY A 37 -0.13 -4.49 -5.28
C GLY A 37 0.63 -5.77 -4.89
N ASP A 38 0.59 -6.19 -3.64
CA ASP A 38 1.21 -7.42 -3.15
C ASP A 38 0.57 -8.67 -3.83
N ASN A 39 -0.76 -8.72 -3.87
CA ASN A 39 -1.49 -9.80 -4.51
C ASN A 39 -1.40 -9.76 -6.04
N ASP A 40 -1.29 -8.57 -6.61
CA ASP A 40 -1.13 -8.37 -8.05
C ASP A 40 0.20 -8.99 -8.53
N LEU A 41 1.32 -8.65 -7.88
CA LEU A 41 2.61 -9.31 -8.13
C LEU A 41 2.55 -10.82 -7.84
N GLY A 42 1.92 -11.20 -6.74
CA GLY A 42 1.75 -12.61 -6.35
C GLY A 42 0.92 -13.43 -7.34
N SER A 43 0.04 -12.79 -8.11
CA SER A 43 -0.75 -13.42 -9.20
C SER A 43 -0.01 -13.45 -10.54
N GLY A 44 1.20 -12.89 -10.61
CA GLY A 44 2.05 -12.94 -11.79
C GLY A 44 2.00 -11.70 -12.69
N LEU A 45 1.37 -10.59 -12.26
CA LEU A 45 1.44 -9.34 -12.99
C LEU A 45 2.89 -8.80 -12.98
N SER A 46 3.31 -8.25 -14.10
CA SER A 46 4.60 -7.57 -14.22
C SER A 46 4.62 -6.22 -13.52
N VAL A 47 5.82 -5.72 -13.19
CA VAL A 47 6.01 -4.40 -12.57
C VAL A 47 5.31 -3.27 -13.36
N PRO A 48 5.44 -3.16 -14.71
CA PRO A 48 4.74 -2.14 -15.46
C PRO A 48 3.20 -2.23 -15.35
N GLU A 49 2.65 -3.44 -15.31
CA GLU A 49 1.21 -3.66 -15.16
C GLU A 49 0.73 -3.21 -13.78
N VAL A 50 1.40 -3.63 -12.71
CA VAL A 50 1.05 -3.23 -11.34
C VAL A 50 1.17 -1.71 -11.17
N VAL A 51 2.23 -1.09 -11.68
CA VAL A 51 2.41 0.37 -11.59
C VAL A 51 1.33 1.12 -12.38
N ARG A 52 0.97 0.64 -13.59
CA ARG A 52 -0.11 1.20 -14.39
C ARG A 52 -1.45 1.12 -13.64
N ASP A 53 -1.79 -0.05 -13.14
CA ASP A 53 -3.07 -0.29 -12.48
C ASP A 53 -3.17 0.48 -11.16
N TYR A 54 -2.06 0.61 -10.43
CA TYR A 54 -1.98 1.44 -9.24
C TYR A 54 -2.24 2.92 -9.55
N LYS A 55 -1.60 3.45 -10.61
CA LYS A 55 -1.80 4.83 -11.05
C LYS A 55 -3.23 5.09 -11.49
N ASN A 56 -3.85 4.15 -12.20
CA ASN A 56 -5.25 4.24 -12.60
C ASN A 56 -6.18 4.28 -11.37
N PHE A 57 -5.97 3.39 -10.41
CA PHE A 57 -6.74 3.39 -9.17
C PHE A 57 -6.56 4.68 -8.37
N LEU A 58 -5.33 5.19 -8.24
CA LEU A 58 -5.06 6.46 -7.57
C LEU A 58 -5.73 7.66 -8.27
N THR A 59 -5.82 7.64 -9.59
CA THR A 59 -6.57 8.65 -10.37
C THR A 59 -8.05 8.60 -10.03
N THR A 60 -8.65 7.42 -10.04
CA THR A 60 -10.06 7.22 -9.65
C THR A 60 -10.31 7.67 -8.19
N VAL A 61 -9.42 7.33 -7.26
CA VAL A 61 -9.50 7.81 -5.87
C VAL A 61 -9.54 9.34 -5.83
N LYS A 62 -8.69 10.01 -6.61
CA LYS A 62 -8.63 11.47 -6.61
C LYS A 62 -9.85 12.13 -7.26
N GLU A 63 -10.43 11.48 -8.26
CA GLU A 63 -11.69 11.92 -8.88
C GLU A 63 -12.87 11.80 -7.92
N LEU A 64 -12.97 10.69 -7.19
CA LEU A 64 -14.06 10.44 -6.24
C LEU A 64 -13.89 11.23 -4.93
N LEU A 65 -12.65 11.46 -4.51
CA LEU A 65 -12.29 12.10 -3.23
C LEU A 65 -11.31 13.28 -3.46
N PRO A 66 -11.71 14.33 -4.20
CA PRO A 66 -10.79 15.38 -4.69
C PRO A 66 -10.09 16.18 -3.58
N LYS A 67 -10.72 16.30 -2.40
CA LYS A 67 -10.20 17.05 -1.25
C LYS A 67 -9.53 16.17 -0.18
N PHE A 68 -9.38 14.88 -0.43
CA PHE A 68 -8.72 13.99 0.51
C PHE A 68 -7.20 14.03 0.33
N GLU A 69 -6.49 13.94 1.45
CA GLU A 69 -5.08 13.59 1.45
C GLU A 69 -4.91 12.10 1.17
N VAL A 70 -4.01 11.75 0.28
CA VAL A 70 -3.76 10.37 -0.13
C VAL A 70 -2.46 9.88 0.48
N PHE A 71 -2.51 8.75 1.16
CA PHE A 71 -1.35 8.07 1.74
C PHE A 71 -1.20 6.70 1.08
N VAL A 72 -0.12 6.53 0.34
CA VAL A 72 0.23 5.25 -0.31
C VAL A 72 1.27 4.55 0.53
N ILE A 73 0.96 3.34 0.99
CA ILE A 73 1.92 2.51 1.75
C ILE A 73 2.71 1.67 0.76
N SER A 74 4.02 1.59 0.94
CA SER A 74 4.87 0.68 0.17
C SER A 74 4.41 -0.78 0.36
N ILE A 75 4.54 -1.59 -0.68
CA ILE A 75 4.38 -3.04 -0.55
C ILE A 75 5.45 -3.54 0.41
N LYS A 76 5.04 -4.25 1.47
CA LYS A 76 5.93 -4.83 2.45
C LYS A 76 6.86 -5.87 1.83
N PRO A 77 8.04 -6.15 2.38
CA PRO A 77 8.77 -7.36 2.03
C PRO A 77 7.93 -8.58 2.39
N CYS A 78 8.21 -9.71 1.77
CA CYS A 78 7.41 -10.92 1.99
C CYS A 78 8.29 -12.16 1.89
N PRO A 79 8.60 -12.83 3.01
CA PRO A 79 9.43 -14.04 2.99
C PRO A 79 8.86 -15.14 2.10
N PHE A 80 7.54 -15.31 2.08
CA PHE A 80 6.86 -16.26 1.19
C PHE A 80 7.02 -15.93 -0.30
N ARG A 81 7.13 -14.62 -0.63
CA ARG A 81 7.31 -14.11 -1.99
C ARG A 81 8.73 -13.54 -2.21
N ARG A 82 9.74 -14.09 -1.54
CA ARG A 82 11.13 -13.60 -1.64
C ARG A 82 11.65 -13.56 -3.08
N HIS A 83 11.17 -14.44 -3.94
CA HIS A 83 11.47 -14.43 -5.37
C HIS A 83 10.96 -13.19 -6.12
N LEU A 84 10.01 -12.43 -5.55
CA LEU A 84 9.47 -11.17 -6.09
C LEU A 84 10.08 -9.93 -5.44
N ARG A 85 11.15 -10.06 -4.65
CA ARG A 85 11.75 -8.92 -3.93
C ARG A 85 12.10 -7.76 -4.85
N GLN A 86 12.76 -8.04 -5.96
CA GLN A 86 13.17 -7.00 -6.90
C GLN A 86 11.97 -6.31 -7.56
N GLU A 87 10.92 -7.06 -7.86
CA GLU A 87 9.67 -6.53 -8.40
C GLU A 87 8.98 -5.62 -7.39
N ILE A 88 8.90 -6.05 -6.12
CA ILE A 88 8.35 -5.25 -5.00
C ILE A 88 9.12 -3.93 -4.87
N GLU A 89 10.45 -3.97 -4.84
CA GLU A 89 11.30 -2.78 -4.73
C GLU A 89 11.11 -1.82 -5.91
N LYS A 90 11.02 -2.35 -7.14
CA LYS A 90 10.76 -1.54 -8.35
C LYS A 90 9.37 -0.88 -8.32
N VAL A 91 8.34 -1.61 -7.91
CA VAL A 91 6.99 -1.04 -7.75
C VAL A 91 7.02 0.06 -6.69
N ASN A 92 7.60 -0.20 -5.52
CA ASN A 92 7.70 0.79 -4.45
C ASN A 92 8.42 2.06 -4.89
N PHE A 93 9.56 1.92 -5.57
CA PHE A 93 10.28 3.06 -6.15
C PHE A 93 9.41 3.87 -7.12
N CYS A 94 8.72 3.20 -8.05
CA CYS A 94 7.84 3.88 -9.01
C CYS A 94 6.67 4.61 -8.33
N LEU A 95 6.12 4.05 -7.25
CA LEU A 95 5.02 4.67 -6.51
C LEU A 95 5.51 5.87 -5.70
N GLU A 96 6.66 5.77 -5.03
CA GLU A 96 7.26 6.89 -4.31
C GLU A 96 7.52 8.07 -5.26
N GLU A 97 8.18 7.82 -6.41
CA GLU A 97 8.42 8.83 -7.43
C GLU A 97 7.11 9.44 -7.99
N TYR A 98 6.07 8.62 -8.12
CA TYR A 98 4.78 9.09 -8.62
C TYR A 98 4.06 10.03 -7.66
N VAL A 99 4.18 9.80 -6.35
CA VAL A 99 3.43 10.58 -5.35
C VAL A 99 4.20 11.80 -4.83
N LYS A 100 5.54 11.77 -4.79
CA LYS A 100 6.37 12.77 -4.11
C LYS A 100 6.19 14.20 -4.58
N ASN A 101 5.79 14.42 -5.83
CA ASN A 101 5.59 15.73 -6.42
C ASN A 101 4.12 16.13 -6.54
N LYS A 102 3.22 15.43 -5.87
CA LYS A 102 1.80 15.70 -5.89
C LYS A 102 1.35 16.34 -4.59
N GLU A 103 0.61 17.42 -4.69
CA GLU A 103 0.04 18.09 -3.53
C GLU A 103 -0.97 17.18 -2.81
N ASN A 104 -0.87 17.11 -1.49
CA ASN A 104 -1.71 16.27 -0.63
C ASN A 104 -1.58 14.75 -0.87
N TRP A 105 -0.42 14.33 -1.40
CA TRP A 105 -0.09 12.92 -1.56
C TRP A 105 1.16 12.58 -0.74
N ASN A 106 1.16 11.43 -0.09
CA ASN A 106 2.21 11.00 0.80
C ASN A 106 2.56 9.53 0.54
N PHE A 107 3.85 9.21 0.62
CA PHE A 107 4.32 7.84 0.58
C PHE A 107 4.74 7.41 1.99
N ILE A 108 4.31 6.23 2.42
CA ILE A 108 4.67 5.65 3.72
C ILE A 108 5.54 4.42 3.47
N ASP A 109 6.84 4.55 3.67
CA ASP A 109 7.75 3.41 3.57
C ASP A 109 7.68 2.53 4.81
N ILE A 110 7.03 1.37 4.66
CA ILE A 110 7.09 0.27 5.60
C ILE A 110 8.14 -0.77 5.20
N HIS A 111 8.40 -0.91 3.88
CA HIS A 111 9.29 -1.91 3.32
C HIS A 111 10.66 -1.88 3.98
N SER A 112 11.37 -0.76 3.90
CA SER A 112 12.71 -0.61 4.48
C SER A 112 12.74 -0.84 5.99
N SER A 113 11.66 -0.55 6.69
CA SER A 113 11.56 -0.73 8.15
C SER A 113 11.45 -2.19 8.57
N MET A 114 11.01 -3.05 7.66
CA MET A 114 10.85 -4.50 7.86
C MET A 114 12.09 -5.31 7.43
N LEU A 115 13.12 -4.65 6.89
CA LEU A 115 14.39 -5.27 6.54
C LEU A 115 15.42 -5.05 7.66
N ASP A 116 16.36 -5.97 7.78
CA ASP A 116 17.53 -5.84 8.67
C ASP A 116 18.65 -5.00 8.02
N ALA A 117 19.78 -4.88 8.71
CA ALA A 117 20.93 -4.12 8.22
C ALA A 117 21.58 -4.70 6.94
N TYR A 118 21.27 -5.94 6.62
CA TYR A 118 21.75 -6.63 5.42
C TYR A 118 20.72 -6.64 4.28
N GLY A 119 19.56 -6.01 4.49
CA GLY A 119 18.46 -5.99 3.52
C GLY A 119 17.62 -7.27 3.50
N GLU A 120 17.73 -8.11 4.54
CA GLU A 120 16.95 -9.34 4.63
C GLU A 120 15.66 -9.15 5.44
N ASP A 121 14.64 -9.97 5.15
CA ASP A 121 13.35 -9.91 5.82
C ASP A 121 13.48 -10.24 7.32
N LYS A 122 13.01 -9.37 8.19
CA LYS A 122 12.94 -9.63 9.63
C LYS A 122 11.74 -10.55 9.93
N ASN A 123 12.02 -11.82 10.20
CA ASN A 123 10.99 -12.80 10.51
C ASN A 123 10.12 -12.43 11.73
N THR A 124 10.61 -11.57 12.61
CA THR A 124 9.88 -11.08 13.80
C THR A 124 8.58 -10.35 13.48
N PHE A 125 8.37 -9.92 12.24
CA PHE A 125 7.16 -9.22 11.81
C PHE A 125 6.10 -10.12 11.20
N TYR A 126 6.37 -11.41 11.04
CA TYR A 126 5.48 -12.34 10.36
C TYR A 126 4.91 -13.39 11.31
N SER A 127 3.73 -13.92 10.98
CA SER A 127 3.12 -15.06 11.65
C SER A 127 3.81 -16.37 11.22
N ASP A 128 3.29 -17.51 11.66
CA ASP A 128 3.78 -18.84 11.23
C ASP A 128 3.67 -19.02 9.71
N ASP A 129 2.68 -18.36 9.09
CA ASP A 129 2.67 -18.18 7.65
C ASP A 129 3.55 -16.96 7.28
N PRO A 130 4.59 -17.13 6.48
CA PRO A 130 5.53 -16.05 6.14
C PRO A 130 4.97 -15.04 5.13
N LEU A 131 3.67 -15.05 4.87
CA LEU A 131 2.95 -14.10 4.02
C LEU A 131 2.31 -12.97 4.83
N HIS A 132 1.69 -13.29 5.98
CA HIS A 132 0.95 -12.33 6.78
C HIS A 132 1.76 -11.79 7.94
N MET A 133 1.59 -10.51 8.24
CA MET A 133 2.20 -9.88 9.41
C MET A 133 1.52 -10.41 10.69
N ASN A 134 2.31 -10.52 11.74
CA ASN A 134 1.83 -10.73 13.10
C ASN A 134 1.54 -9.38 13.80
N ASP A 135 1.17 -9.42 15.08
CA ASP A 135 0.85 -8.22 15.87
C ASP A 135 2.01 -7.21 15.92
N VAL A 136 3.27 -7.68 15.92
CA VAL A 136 4.45 -6.80 15.93
C VAL A 136 4.58 -6.07 14.60
N GLY A 137 4.35 -6.76 13.48
CA GLY A 137 4.32 -6.17 12.14
C GLY A 137 3.19 -5.14 11.99
N TYR A 138 2.00 -5.45 12.48
CA TYR A 138 0.87 -4.50 12.48
C TYR A 138 1.10 -3.32 13.43
N ALA A 139 1.77 -3.50 14.56
CA ALA A 139 2.15 -2.39 15.44
C ALA A 139 3.13 -1.43 14.76
N LEU A 140 4.12 -1.96 14.01
CA LEU A 140 5.03 -1.15 13.21
C LEU A 140 4.26 -0.35 12.13
N LEU A 141 3.38 -1.02 11.38
CA LEU A 141 2.55 -0.38 10.35
C LEU A 141 1.70 0.76 10.95
N SER A 142 1.00 0.48 12.07
CA SER A 142 0.18 1.46 12.76
C SER A 142 1.00 2.67 13.22
N LYS A 143 2.20 2.45 13.76
CA LYS A 143 3.11 3.53 14.16
C LYS A 143 3.50 4.40 12.96
N LYS A 144 3.87 3.80 11.84
CA LYS A 144 4.23 4.51 10.60
C LYS A 144 3.08 5.36 10.06
N ILE A 145 1.89 4.77 10.00
CA ILE A 145 0.67 5.48 9.56
C ILE A 145 0.41 6.67 10.47
N ARG A 146 0.35 6.47 11.79
CA ARG A 146 0.09 7.55 12.76
C ARG A 146 1.11 8.69 12.65
N THR A 147 2.38 8.36 12.46
CA THR A 147 3.43 9.37 12.26
C THR A 147 3.21 10.16 10.98
N ALA A 148 2.77 9.53 9.91
CA ALA A 148 2.56 10.20 8.62
C ALA A 148 1.32 11.09 8.62
N ILE A 149 0.20 10.63 9.20
CA ILE A 149 -1.08 11.36 9.18
C ILE A 149 -1.16 12.52 10.17
N ASN A 150 -0.23 12.60 11.14
CA ASN A 150 -0.19 13.66 12.17
C ASN A 150 0.89 14.72 11.88
N LYS A 151 1.49 14.70 10.70
CA LYS A 151 2.39 15.75 10.21
C LYS A 151 1.57 16.87 9.56
#